data_b60128511fdcb2387a2b28aa735557da
#
_entry.id   b60128511fdcb2387a2b28aa735557da
#
_cell.length_a   1.000
_cell.length_b   1.000
_cell.length_c   1.000
_cell.angle_alpha   90.00
_cell.angle_beta   90.00
_cell.angle_gamma   90.00
#
_symmetry.space_group_name_H-M   'P 1'
#
loop_
_entity.id
_entity.type
_entity.pdbx_description
1 polymer ?
#
loop_
_entity_poly.entity_id
_entity_poly.type
_entity_poly.pdbx_seq_one_letter_code
_entity_poly.pdbx_strand_id
1 'polypeptide(L)'
;MKKIVLTFIVLLSLSFIGKAQTTRYFEFSTDTYCGHGNWQDTTFIASTSDQVVIDTVLANIARPLNQRNFINGPIDYGNGGHNHNASHWFLWHFIPNQWSLVELAMEVCDGCPYTDVDADTAYWVGTVGQFCPWSGRPVREVADPILGINDPIFENEILLYPNPAKDELNLKWNNLINISVTIFNSIGQELSTFFLSKDKRIIDISELQKGLYFLKIIDGNKTGIKKLIVDGK
;
A
#
# COMPACT_ATOMS: atom_id res chain seq x y z
N MET A 1 7.80 -32.97 66.37
CA MET A 1 6.78 -32.33 65.52
C MET A 1 7.50 -31.33 64.60
N LYS A 2 7.71 -31.68 63.32
CA LYS A 2 8.34 -30.80 62.35
C LYS A 2 7.26 -29.96 61.64
N LYS A 3 7.33 -28.63 61.78
CA LYS A 3 6.45 -27.70 61.11
C LYS A 3 6.94 -27.55 59.64
N ILE A 4 6.13 -27.97 58.69
CA ILE A 4 6.34 -27.74 57.28
C ILE A 4 5.82 -26.33 56.98
N VAL A 5 6.71 -25.40 56.62
CA VAL A 5 6.36 -24.07 56.10
C VAL A 5 6.19 -24.20 54.59
N LEU A 6 4.94 -24.11 54.15
CA LEU A 6 4.60 -24.11 52.73
C LEU A 6 4.73 -22.68 52.19
N THR A 7 5.82 -22.42 51.45
CA THR A 7 6.03 -21.13 50.81
C THR A 7 5.30 -21.13 49.47
N PHE A 8 4.21 -20.35 49.34
CA PHE A 8 3.51 -20.09 48.07
C PHE A 8 4.32 -19.08 47.26
N ILE A 9 4.95 -19.56 46.20
CA ILE A 9 5.53 -18.67 45.17
C ILE A 9 4.40 -18.28 44.21
N VAL A 10 3.91 -17.06 44.36
CA VAL A 10 3.00 -16.45 43.36
C VAL A 10 3.84 -16.00 42.15
N LEU A 11 3.82 -16.80 41.12
CA LEU A 11 4.35 -16.37 39.79
C LEU A 11 3.40 -15.32 39.20
N LEU A 12 3.77 -14.05 39.33
CA LEU A 12 3.15 -12.96 38.57
C LEU A 12 3.58 -13.11 37.11
N SER A 13 2.76 -13.75 36.28
CA SER A 13 2.91 -13.70 34.82
C SER A 13 2.53 -12.30 34.36
N LEU A 14 3.54 -11.43 34.18
CA LEU A 14 3.40 -10.19 33.42
C LEU A 14 3.11 -10.54 31.95
N SER A 15 1.83 -10.60 31.62
CA SER A 15 1.39 -10.63 30.21
C SER A 15 1.78 -9.31 29.58
N PHE A 16 2.92 -9.26 28.89
CA PHE A 16 3.19 -8.20 27.95
C PHE A 16 2.17 -8.32 26.82
N ILE A 17 1.10 -7.54 26.89
CA ILE A 17 0.21 -7.30 25.78
C ILE A 17 1.02 -6.44 24.79
N GLY A 18 1.81 -7.09 23.95
CA GLY A 18 2.41 -6.43 22.80
C GLY A 18 1.27 -5.90 21.93
N LYS A 19 1.03 -4.60 21.95
CA LYS A 19 0.18 -3.99 20.92
C LYS A 19 0.86 -4.28 19.59
N ALA A 20 0.15 -5.00 18.71
CA ALA A 20 0.60 -5.12 17.32
C ALA A 20 0.80 -3.69 16.77
N GLN A 21 2.02 -3.39 16.39
CA GLN A 21 2.38 -2.08 15.88
C GLN A 21 1.80 -1.99 14.47
N THR A 22 0.78 -1.16 14.28
CA THR A 22 0.09 -1.01 13.00
C THR A 22 0.90 -0.09 12.10
N THR A 23 1.27 -0.58 10.92
CA THR A 23 1.90 0.25 9.88
C THR A 23 0.95 1.35 9.44
N ARG A 24 1.44 2.58 9.35
CA ARG A 24 0.71 3.73 8.85
C ARG A 24 1.42 4.31 7.64
N TYR A 25 0.66 4.92 6.76
CA TYR A 25 1.12 5.42 5.48
C TYR A 25 0.87 6.92 5.41
N PHE A 26 1.87 7.66 4.95
CA PHE A 26 1.83 9.11 4.88
C PHE A 26 2.22 9.58 3.49
N GLU A 27 1.41 10.47 2.95
CA GLU A 27 1.70 11.16 1.69
C GLU A 27 2.55 12.39 1.98
N PHE A 28 3.60 12.54 1.20
CA PHE A 28 4.51 13.68 1.19
C PHE A 28 4.36 14.45 -0.11
N SER A 29 4.35 15.77 -0.05
CA SER A 29 4.37 16.63 -1.22
C SER A 29 5.75 17.22 -1.40
N THR A 30 6.29 17.17 -2.60
CA THR A 30 7.53 17.84 -3.00
C THR A 30 7.27 19.23 -3.54
N ASP A 31 5.99 19.59 -3.67
CA ASP A 31 5.51 20.90 -4.09
C ASP A 31 6.23 21.46 -5.34
N THR A 32 6.25 22.76 -5.51
CA THR A 32 6.75 23.47 -6.70
C THR A 32 8.25 23.35 -6.98
N TYR A 33 9.03 22.74 -6.09
CA TYR A 33 10.50 22.67 -6.24
C TYR A 33 10.94 21.60 -7.25
N CYS A 34 10.20 20.51 -7.42
CA CYS A 34 10.42 19.57 -8.48
C CYS A 34 9.80 20.11 -9.78
N GLY A 35 10.20 21.34 -10.15
CA GLY A 35 9.59 22.18 -11.17
C GLY A 35 9.76 21.74 -12.61
N HIS A 36 9.98 20.43 -12.86
CA HIS A 36 10.11 19.88 -14.22
C HIS A 36 8.75 19.71 -14.93
N GLY A 37 7.64 20.06 -14.28
CA GLY A 37 6.29 19.94 -14.83
C GLY A 37 5.76 18.52 -14.87
N ASN A 38 6.49 17.55 -14.31
CA ASN A 38 6.06 16.17 -14.19
C ASN A 38 5.13 16.01 -12.99
N TRP A 39 3.89 15.60 -13.23
CA TRP A 39 2.95 15.37 -12.14
C TRP A 39 3.41 14.24 -11.20
N GLN A 40 4.24 13.30 -11.69
CA GLN A 40 4.81 12.23 -10.89
C GLN A 40 5.75 12.75 -9.79
N ASP A 41 6.33 13.93 -9.97
CA ASP A 41 7.20 14.55 -8.98
C ASP A 41 6.43 15.20 -7.81
N THR A 42 5.10 15.29 -7.87
CA THR A 42 4.35 16.09 -6.90
C THR A 42 4.17 15.44 -5.55
N THR A 43 4.03 14.13 -5.50
CA THR A 43 3.82 13.39 -4.24
C THR A 43 4.44 12.00 -4.28
N PHE A 44 4.68 11.44 -3.09
CA PHE A 44 5.06 10.04 -2.88
C PHE A 44 4.56 9.58 -1.50
N ILE A 45 4.60 8.27 -1.24
CA ILE A 45 4.11 7.69 0.01
C ILE A 45 5.26 6.97 0.74
N ALA A 46 5.38 7.21 2.05
CA ALA A 46 6.24 6.46 2.93
C ALA A 46 5.44 5.80 4.06
N SER A 47 5.92 4.66 4.55
CA SER A 47 5.28 3.89 5.61
C SER A 47 6.14 3.76 6.84
N THR A 48 5.51 3.69 8.01
CA THR A 48 6.18 3.41 9.28
C THR A 48 5.22 2.79 10.29
N SER A 49 5.74 1.95 11.16
CA SER A 49 5.07 1.49 12.37
C SER A 49 5.72 2.05 13.65
N ASP A 50 6.77 2.87 13.52
CA ASP A 50 7.42 3.53 14.64
C ASP A 50 6.51 4.62 15.21
N GLN A 51 6.07 4.47 16.45
CA GLN A 51 5.14 5.39 17.09
C GLN A 51 5.72 6.81 17.24
N VAL A 52 7.03 6.94 17.46
CA VAL A 52 7.69 8.24 17.60
C VAL A 52 7.67 8.99 16.26
N VAL A 53 7.95 8.28 15.17
CA VAL A 53 7.86 8.84 13.81
C VAL A 53 6.42 9.20 13.48
N ILE A 54 5.46 8.34 13.77
CA ILE A 54 4.03 8.58 13.56
C ILE A 54 3.59 9.87 14.27
N ASP A 55 3.88 10.01 15.56
CA ASP A 55 3.50 11.16 16.37
C ASP A 55 4.16 12.45 15.83
N THR A 56 5.42 12.36 15.42
CA THR A 56 6.16 13.47 14.81
C THR A 56 5.53 13.92 13.48
N VAL A 57 5.15 12.97 12.62
CA VAL A 57 4.50 13.28 11.33
C VAL A 57 3.15 13.96 11.56
N LEU A 58 2.32 13.42 12.46
CA LEU A 58 1.02 14.00 12.78
C LEU A 58 1.13 15.41 13.35
N ALA A 59 2.10 15.64 14.25
CA ALA A 59 2.39 16.98 14.78
C ALA A 59 2.84 17.94 13.67
N ASN A 60 3.59 17.47 12.68
CA ASN A 60 3.99 18.26 11.53
C ASN A 60 2.83 18.59 10.60
N ILE A 61 1.95 17.63 10.31
CA ILE A 61 0.75 17.84 9.48
C ILE A 61 -0.15 18.95 10.08
N ALA A 62 -0.20 19.09 11.39
CA ALA A 62 -0.96 20.14 12.06
C ALA A 62 -0.38 21.56 11.87
N ARG A 63 0.87 21.69 11.36
CA ARG A 63 1.52 23.00 11.09
C ARG A 63 1.20 23.51 9.69
N PRO A 64 1.36 24.81 9.41
CA PRO A 64 1.40 25.33 8.05
C PRO A 64 2.47 24.62 7.22
N LEU A 65 2.21 24.35 5.94
CA LEU A 65 3.08 23.53 5.08
C LEU A 65 4.55 24.03 5.07
N ASN A 66 4.76 25.32 4.98
CA ASN A 66 6.08 25.95 4.95
C ASN A 66 6.86 25.88 6.29
N GLN A 67 6.23 25.40 7.37
CA GLN A 67 6.84 25.20 8.69
C GLN A 67 7.03 23.72 9.04
N ARG A 68 6.69 22.81 8.11
CA ARG A 68 6.88 21.39 8.31
C ARG A 68 8.30 20.98 7.97
N ASN A 69 8.81 20.04 8.73
CA ASN A 69 10.05 19.36 8.44
C ASN A 69 9.88 18.46 7.23
N PHE A 70 10.96 18.13 6.54
CA PHE A 70 10.94 17.24 5.40
C PHE A 70 11.46 15.84 5.77
N ILE A 71 11.10 14.84 4.94
CA ILE A 71 11.51 13.45 5.16
C ILE A 71 12.98 13.24 4.79
N ASN A 72 13.65 12.38 5.55
CA ASN A 72 15.02 11.95 5.32
C ASN A 72 15.19 10.50 5.77
N GLY A 73 15.73 9.64 4.91
CA GLY A 73 16.01 8.26 5.25
C GLY A 73 16.56 7.44 4.10
N PRO A 74 17.00 6.22 4.39
CA PRO A 74 17.45 5.27 3.37
C PRO A 74 16.28 4.81 2.49
N ILE A 75 16.62 4.55 1.22
CA ILE A 75 15.69 4.03 0.22
C ILE A 75 16.15 2.67 -0.31
N ASP A 76 15.20 1.89 -0.82
CA ASP A 76 15.43 0.59 -1.42
C ASP A 76 14.65 0.43 -2.74
N TYR A 77 15.00 -0.59 -3.51
CA TYR A 77 14.40 -0.91 -4.80
C TYR A 77 12.93 -1.34 -4.67
N GLY A 78 12.17 -1.07 -5.72
CA GLY A 78 10.75 -1.37 -5.81
C GLY A 78 9.89 -0.41 -5.00
N ASN A 79 8.59 -0.48 -5.19
CA ASN A 79 7.65 0.46 -4.56
C ASN A 79 7.26 0.13 -3.10
N GLY A 80 7.80 -0.94 -2.53
CA GLY A 80 7.46 -1.39 -1.18
C GLY A 80 5.98 -1.76 -0.98
N GLY A 81 5.23 -1.92 -2.07
CA GLY A 81 3.78 -2.16 -2.05
C GLY A 81 2.93 -0.91 -1.77
N HIS A 82 3.54 0.26 -1.57
CA HIS A 82 2.80 1.46 -1.15
C HIS A 82 3.25 2.76 -1.84
N ASN A 83 4.48 2.84 -2.34
CA ASN A 83 4.97 4.11 -2.88
C ASN A 83 4.47 4.33 -4.31
N HIS A 84 3.50 5.23 -4.44
CA HIS A 84 2.92 5.64 -5.72
C HIS A 84 2.46 7.10 -5.70
N ASN A 85 2.29 7.68 -6.88
CA ASN A 85 1.62 8.95 -7.10
C ASN A 85 0.56 8.77 -8.19
N ALA A 86 -0.71 8.92 -7.85
CA ALA A 86 -1.84 8.59 -8.72
C ALA A 86 -1.67 7.20 -9.36
N SER A 87 -1.51 7.10 -10.70
CA SER A 87 -1.34 5.84 -11.41
C SER A 87 0.12 5.41 -11.59
N HIS A 88 1.09 6.22 -11.14
CA HIS A 88 2.51 5.90 -11.26
C HIS A 88 3.01 5.21 -10.00
N TRP A 89 3.54 4.01 -10.13
CA TRP A 89 4.21 3.26 -9.08
C TRP A 89 5.72 3.44 -9.21
N PHE A 90 6.35 3.99 -8.15
CA PHE A 90 7.78 4.26 -8.16
C PHE A 90 8.61 2.98 -8.14
N LEU A 91 9.82 3.04 -8.68
CA LEU A 91 10.79 1.95 -8.65
C LEU A 91 11.63 1.92 -7.36
N TRP A 92 11.30 2.77 -6.42
CA TRP A 92 11.97 2.93 -5.13
C TRP A 92 10.96 3.15 -4.01
N HIS A 93 11.37 2.97 -2.76
CA HIS A 93 10.59 3.33 -1.57
C HIS A 93 11.51 3.66 -0.39
N PHE A 94 11.05 4.44 0.58
CA PHE A 94 11.73 4.58 1.87
C PHE A 94 11.64 3.27 2.64
N ILE A 95 12.78 2.81 3.21
CA ILE A 95 12.80 1.60 4.04
C ILE A 95 11.95 1.87 5.29
N PRO A 96 10.87 1.08 5.54
CA PRO A 96 9.97 1.29 6.66
C PRO A 96 10.73 1.34 8.00
N ASN A 97 10.32 2.25 8.88
CA ASN A 97 10.92 2.48 10.20
C ASN A 97 12.37 2.98 10.19
N GLN A 98 12.95 3.35 9.05
CA GLN A 98 14.32 3.85 8.95
C GLN A 98 14.40 5.30 8.47
N TRP A 99 13.31 5.99 8.36
CA TRP A 99 13.24 7.40 7.98
C TRP A 99 12.67 8.25 9.11
N SER A 100 12.92 9.55 9.08
CA SER A 100 12.40 10.52 10.04
C SER A 100 12.18 11.87 9.38
N LEU A 101 11.57 12.81 10.12
CA LEU A 101 11.47 14.20 9.70
C LEU A 101 12.64 15.00 10.24
N VAL A 102 13.28 15.80 9.38
CA VAL A 102 14.43 16.64 9.73
C VAL A 102 14.23 18.10 9.28
N GLU A 103 14.99 18.99 9.87
CA GLU A 103 15.02 20.41 9.50
C GLU A 103 16.13 20.73 8.49
N LEU A 104 17.18 19.91 8.49
CA LEU A 104 18.35 20.07 7.62
C LEU A 104 18.84 18.68 7.17
N ALA A 105 19.34 18.60 5.94
CA ALA A 105 20.01 17.43 5.40
C ALA A 105 21.12 17.84 4.43
N MET A 106 21.88 16.86 3.93
CA MET A 106 22.94 17.09 2.96
C MET A 106 22.34 17.26 1.55
N GLU A 107 22.95 18.14 0.75
CA GLU A 107 22.52 18.39 -0.63
C GLU A 107 22.60 17.14 -1.53
N VAL A 108 23.53 16.22 -1.25
CA VAL A 108 23.75 15.01 -2.05
C VAL A 108 22.54 14.06 -2.10
N CYS A 109 21.63 14.13 -1.14
CA CYS A 109 20.41 13.34 -1.10
C CYS A 109 19.14 14.12 -1.45
N ASP A 110 19.27 15.41 -1.84
CA ASP A 110 18.14 16.22 -2.33
C ASP A 110 17.85 15.90 -3.79
N GLY A 111 16.59 15.95 -4.18
CA GLY A 111 16.14 15.66 -5.53
C GLY A 111 14.63 15.50 -5.64
N CYS A 112 14.20 15.10 -6.82
CA CYS A 112 12.79 14.87 -7.17
C CYS A 112 12.47 13.38 -7.22
N PRO A 113 11.31 12.95 -6.72
CA PRO A 113 10.98 11.54 -6.60
C PRO A 113 10.93 10.77 -7.92
N TYR A 114 10.47 11.41 -8.99
CA TYR A 114 10.37 10.79 -10.32
C TYR A 114 11.54 11.18 -11.21
N THR A 115 11.77 12.48 -11.42
CA THR A 115 12.75 12.96 -12.41
C THR A 115 14.19 12.59 -12.04
N ASP A 116 14.50 12.47 -10.76
CA ASP A 116 15.84 12.07 -10.29
C ASP A 116 15.86 10.62 -9.81
N VAL A 117 15.12 10.29 -8.74
CA VAL A 117 15.25 9.00 -8.06
C VAL A 117 14.68 7.85 -8.89
N ASP A 118 13.49 8.02 -9.46
CA ASP A 118 12.85 6.98 -10.27
C ASP A 118 13.55 6.80 -11.63
N ALA A 119 14.03 7.89 -12.22
CA ALA A 119 14.71 7.90 -13.52
C ALA A 119 16.09 7.21 -13.46
N ASP A 120 16.80 7.29 -12.31
CA ASP A 120 18.07 6.60 -12.09
C ASP A 120 18.11 5.91 -10.72
N THR A 121 17.17 5.00 -10.51
CA THR A 121 17.03 4.25 -9.24
C THR A 121 18.31 3.48 -8.89
N ALA A 122 19.07 3.02 -9.90
CA ALA A 122 20.31 2.29 -9.66
C ALA A 122 21.37 3.17 -8.98
N TYR A 123 21.53 4.41 -9.40
CA TYR A 123 22.41 5.38 -8.78
C TYR A 123 21.92 5.77 -7.39
N TRP A 124 20.64 6.12 -7.26
CA TRP A 124 20.08 6.61 -6.01
C TRP A 124 20.05 5.56 -4.90
N VAL A 125 19.64 4.35 -5.20
CA VAL A 125 19.63 3.25 -4.21
C VAL A 125 21.03 2.66 -4.01
N GLY A 126 21.78 2.44 -5.11
CA GLY A 126 23.06 1.72 -5.04
C GLY A 126 24.25 2.57 -4.63
N THR A 127 24.22 3.89 -4.86
CA THR A 127 25.35 4.80 -4.62
C THR A 127 25.04 5.83 -3.54
N VAL A 128 23.93 6.56 -3.66
CA VAL A 128 23.52 7.55 -2.66
C VAL A 128 22.96 6.85 -1.41
N GLY A 129 22.11 5.85 -1.59
CA GLY A 129 21.52 5.02 -0.54
C GLY A 129 20.53 5.75 0.36
N GLN A 130 20.24 7.04 0.07
CA GLN A 130 19.43 7.92 0.90
C GLN A 130 18.68 8.92 0.05
N PHE A 131 17.47 9.31 0.50
CA PHE A 131 16.71 10.36 -0.12
C PHE A 131 16.23 11.36 0.94
N CYS A 132 16.40 12.65 0.66
CA CYS A 132 16.06 13.72 1.59
C CYS A 132 15.53 14.95 0.84
N PRO A 133 14.44 14.83 0.09
CA PRO A 133 13.90 15.95 -0.70
C PRO A 133 13.56 17.11 0.22
N TRP A 134 14.26 18.23 0.09
CA TRP A 134 14.08 19.39 0.99
C TRP A 134 12.69 20.01 0.88
N SER A 135 11.99 19.72 -0.21
CA SER A 135 10.58 20.06 -0.39
C SER A 135 9.62 18.97 0.12
N GLY A 136 10.09 17.76 0.38
CA GLY A 136 9.30 16.56 0.72
C GLY A 136 8.64 16.62 2.09
N ARG A 137 7.52 17.34 2.21
CA ARG A 137 6.82 17.60 3.47
C ARG A 137 5.58 16.73 3.62
N PRO A 138 5.30 16.20 4.83
CA PRO A 138 4.12 15.37 5.05
C PRO A 138 2.85 16.22 4.86
N VAL A 139 1.88 15.71 4.10
CA VAL A 139 0.62 16.40 3.82
C VAL A 139 -0.55 15.79 4.54
N ARG A 140 -0.65 14.46 4.53
CA ARG A 140 -1.76 13.72 5.16
C ARG A 140 -1.36 12.28 5.43
N GLU A 141 -2.11 11.65 6.32
CA GLU A 141 -2.15 10.20 6.41
C GLU A 141 -3.06 9.65 5.30
N VAL A 142 -2.66 8.55 4.73
CA VAL A 142 -3.44 7.83 3.71
C VAL A 142 -3.81 6.44 4.21
N ALA A 143 -4.88 5.86 3.66
CA ALA A 143 -5.22 4.47 3.92
C ALA A 143 -4.08 3.55 3.45
N ASP A 144 -3.99 2.36 4.05
CA ASP A 144 -3.06 1.33 3.56
C ASP A 144 -3.30 1.09 2.07
N PRO A 145 -2.33 1.38 1.18
CA PRO A 145 -2.52 1.19 -0.25
C PRO A 145 -2.73 -0.28 -0.65
N ILE A 146 -2.28 -1.21 0.20
CA ILE A 146 -2.50 -2.65 0.00
C ILE A 146 -3.92 -3.03 0.43
N LEU A 147 -4.47 -2.37 1.46
CA LEU A 147 -5.85 -2.57 1.92
C LEU A 147 -6.84 -1.66 1.17
N GLY A 148 -6.38 -0.55 0.67
CA GLY A 148 -7.09 0.27 -0.32
C GLY A 148 -7.01 -0.40 -1.69
N ILE A 149 -7.60 -1.57 -1.83
CA ILE A 149 -7.70 -2.35 -3.06
C ILE A 149 -8.71 -1.68 -3.99
N ASN A 150 -8.47 -0.42 -4.30
CA ASN A 150 -9.22 0.29 -5.28
C ASN A 150 -8.27 1.24 -5.99
N ASP A 151 -7.72 0.81 -7.11
CA ASP A 151 -7.54 1.75 -8.20
C ASP A 151 -8.97 2.12 -8.65
N PRO A 152 -9.51 3.29 -8.27
CA PRO A 152 -10.90 3.66 -8.59
C PRO A 152 -11.12 3.73 -10.10
N ILE A 153 -10.04 3.93 -10.87
CA ILE A 153 -10.06 3.94 -12.33
C ILE A 153 -10.21 2.51 -12.82
N PHE A 154 -9.42 1.57 -12.28
CA PHE A 154 -9.47 0.17 -12.68
C PHE A 154 -10.79 -0.51 -12.25
N GLU A 155 -11.32 -0.16 -11.08
CA GLU A 155 -12.62 -0.67 -10.62
C GLU A 155 -13.77 -0.22 -11.52
N ASN A 156 -13.76 1.00 -12.02
CA ASN A 156 -14.78 1.51 -12.93
C ASN A 156 -14.64 1.00 -14.37
N GLU A 157 -13.43 0.55 -14.75
CA GLU A 157 -13.19 -0.01 -16.08
C GLU A 157 -13.71 -1.44 -16.26
N ILE A 158 -13.95 -2.18 -15.14
CA ILE A 158 -14.40 -3.57 -15.17
C ILE A 158 -15.82 -3.68 -14.65
N LEU A 159 -16.71 -4.11 -15.51
CA LEU A 159 -18.10 -4.46 -15.16
C LEU A 159 -18.22 -5.96 -14.97
N LEU A 160 -18.90 -6.35 -13.91
CA LEU A 160 -19.15 -7.71 -13.49
C LEU A 160 -20.66 -7.97 -13.55
N TYR A 161 -21.11 -8.94 -14.34
CA TYR A 161 -22.53 -9.24 -14.48
C TYR A 161 -22.82 -10.69 -14.92
N PRO A 162 -23.96 -11.27 -14.50
CA PRO A 162 -24.88 -10.73 -13.51
C PRO A 162 -24.24 -10.70 -12.11
N ASN A 163 -24.74 -9.86 -11.24
CA ASN A 163 -24.40 -9.89 -9.81
C ASN A 163 -25.64 -9.47 -9.02
N PRO A 164 -26.36 -10.38 -8.35
CA PRO A 164 -26.00 -11.78 -8.08
C PRO A 164 -25.93 -12.66 -9.33
N ALA A 165 -25.00 -13.64 -9.28
CA ALA A 165 -24.76 -14.62 -10.33
C ALA A 165 -25.15 -16.05 -9.86
N LYS A 166 -25.39 -16.97 -10.82
CA LYS A 166 -25.70 -18.38 -10.51
C LYS A 166 -24.60 -19.33 -11.01
N ASP A 167 -24.54 -19.53 -12.29
CA ASP A 167 -23.65 -20.53 -12.90
C ASP A 167 -22.50 -19.89 -13.68
N GLU A 168 -22.71 -18.69 -14.21
CA GLU A 168 -21.75 -17.96 -15.02
C GLU A 168 -21.62 -16.50 -14.62
N LEU A 169 -20.41 -15.98 -14.77
CA LEU A 169 -20.05 -14.60 -14.51
C LEU A 169 -19.35 -14.01 -15.73
N ASN A 170 -19.86 -12.88 -16.21
CA ASN A 170 -19.28 -12.16 -17.32
C ASN A 170 -18.48 -10.96 -16.80
N LEU A 171 -17.31 -10.72 -17.40
CA LEU A 171 -16.52 -9.53 -17.17
C LEU A 171 -16.47 -8.70 -18.46
N LYS A 172 -16.76 -7.42 -18.36
CA LYS A 172 -16.62 -6.46 -19.46
C LYS A 172 -15.59 -5.40 -19.09
N TRP A 173 -14.64 -5.18 -19.98
CA TRP A 173 -13.61 -4.14 -19.88
C TRP A 173 -13.25 -3.61 -21.26
N ASN A 174 -12.66 -2.41 -21.32
CA ASN A 174 -12.42 -1.72 -22.61
C ASN A 174 -11.00 -1.82 -23.15
N ASN A 175 -9.97 -1.66 -22.31
CA ASN A 175 -8.59 -1.47 -22.78
C ASN A 175 -7.59 -2.56 -22.32
N LEU A 176 -8.07 -3.60 -21.65
CA LEU A 176 -7.21 -4.66 -21.13
C LEU A 176 -7.04 -5.77 -22.18
N ILE A 177 -5.86 -6.39 -22.22
CA ILE A 177 -5.54 -7.44 -23.18
C ILE A 177 -5.74 -8.81 -22.54
N ASN A 178 -5.08 -9.06 -21.43
CA ASN A 178 -5.18 -10.29 -20.65
C ASN A 178 -5.23 -9.94 -19.18
N ILE A 179 -6.19 -10.52 -18.47
CA ILE A 179 -6.33 -10.30 -17.02
C ILE A 179 -6.33 -11.64 -16.30
N SER A 180 -5.80 -11.66 -15.09
CA SER A 180 -6.02 -12.77 -14.16
C SER A 180 -7.10 -12.41 -13.16
N VAL A 181 -7.98 -13.34 -12.87
CA VAL A 181 -9.08 -13.21 -11.93
C VAL A 181 -9.00 -14.34 -10.92
N THR A 182 -8.73 -14.01 -9.67
CA THR A 182 -8.68 -14.97 -8.57
C THR A 182 -9.91 -14.78 -7.68
N ILE A 183 -10.62 -15.87 -7.40
CA ILE A 183 -11.82 -15.87 -6.55
C ILE A 183 -11.42 -16.28 -5.13
N PHE A 184 -11.85 -15.48 -4.16
CA PHE A 184 -11.70 -15.74 -2.72
C PHE A 184 -13.07 -15.87 -2.06
N ASN A 185 -13.16 -16.73 -1.06
CA ASN A 185 -14.35 -16.79 -0.18
C ASN A 185 -14.32 -15.64 0.85
N SER A 186 -15.36 -15.54 1.67
CA SER A 186 -15.54 -14.49 2.68
C SER A 186 -14.49 -14.47 3.80
N ILE A 187 -13.72 -15.54 3.96
CA ILE A 187 -12.62 -15.64 4.93
C ILE A 187 -11.23 -15.44 4.29
N GLY A 188 -11.19 -15.03 3.00
CA GLY A 188 -9.94 -14.76 2.29
C GLY A 188 -9.21 -15.99 1.75
N GLN A 189 -9.83 -17.17 1.75
CA GLN A 189 -9.24 -18.35 1.14
C GLN A 189 -9.40 -18.30 -0.38
N GLU A 190 -8.32 -18.51 -1.12
CA GLU A 190 -8.32 -18.64 -2.57
C GLU A 190 -9.01 -19.94 -2.99
N LEU A 191 -9.93 -19.85 -3.95
CA LEU A 191 -10.69 -20.97 -4.49
C LEU A 191 -10.23 -21.35 -5.89
N SER A 192 -10.09 -20.37 -6.78
CA SER A 192 -9.72 -20.61 -8.18
C SER A 192 -9.14 -19.34 -8.82
N THR A 193 -8.27 -19.54 -9.84
CA THR A 193 -7.73 -18.46 -10.67
C THR A 193 -8.00 -18.72 -12.14
N PHE A 194 -8.48 -17.71 -12.85
CA PHE A 194 -8.83 -17.72 -14.27
C PHE A 194 -7.99 -16.70 -15.03
N PHE A 195 -7.59 -17.06 -16.24
CA PHE A 195 -6.95 -16.14 -17.18
C PHE A 195 -7.96 -15.81 -18.29
N LEU A 196 -8.27 -14.53 -18.42
CA LEU A 196 -9.25 -14.02 -19.36
C LEU A 196 -8.58 -13.17 -20.43
N SER A 197 -9.17 -13.16 -21.63
CA SER A 197 -8.72 -12.37 -22.78
C SER A 197 -9.93 -11.69 -23.44
N LYS A 198 -9.67 -10.89 -24.48
CA LYS A 198 -10.76 -10.25 -25.26
C LYS A 198 -11.81 -11.24 -25.76
N ASP A 199 -11.40 -12.46 -26.05
CA ASP A 199 -12.26 -13.52 -26.62
C ASP A 199 -12.85 -14.46 -25.55
N LYS A 200 -12.28 -14.47 -24.34
CA LYS A 200 -12.74 -15.29 -23.22
C LYS A 200 -13.03 -14.41 -22.02
N ARG A 201 -14.28 -14.05 -21.83
CA ARG A 201 -14.74 -13.10 -20.79
C ARG A 201 -15.73 -13.70 -19.80
N ILE A 202 -15.94 -15.01 -19.87
CA ILE A 202 -16.90 -15.73 -19.03
C ILE A 202 -16.12 -16.62 -18.07
N ILE A 203 -16.53 -16.62 -16.82
CA ILE A 203 -16.04 -17.51 -15.76
C ILE A 203 -17.20 -18.43 -15.37
N ASP A 204 -16.96 -19.72 -15.39
CA ASP A 204 -17.85 -20.73 -14.83
C ASP A 204 -17.71 -20.70 -13.30
N ILE A 205 -18.82 -20.46 -12.62
CA ILE A 205 -18.94 -20.41 -11.15
C ILE A 205 -19.98 -21.40 -10.63
N SER A 206 -20.40 -22.37 -11.45
CA SER A 206 -21.44 -23.37 -11.12
C SER A 206 -21.10 -24.22 -9.89
N GLU A 207 -19.80 -24.38 -9.58
CA GLU A 207 -19.31 -25.10 -8.41
C GLU A 207 -19.33 -24.29 -7.11
N LEU A 208 -19.56 -22.96 -7.20
CA LEU A 208 -19.58 -22.09 -6.01
C LEU A 208 -20.92 -22.21 -5.29
N GLN A 209 -20.85 -22.33 -3.98
CA GLN A 209 -22.04 -22.32 -3.14
C GLN A 209 -22.61 -20.91 -3.02
N LYS A 210 -23.91 -20.81 -2.67
CA LYS A 210 -24.53 -19.54 -2.34
C LYS A 210 -23.74 -18.80 -1.28
N GLY A 211 -23.34 -17.54 -1.56
CA GLY A 211 -22.53 -16.78 -0.63
C GLY A 211 -21.92 -15.50 -1.20
N LEU A 212 -21.08 -14.90 -0.38
CA LEU A 212 -20.29 -13.72 -0.71
C LEU A 212 -18.86 -14.13 -1.07
N TYR A 213 -18.39 -13.62 -2.20
CA TYR A 213 -17.06 -13.86 -2.74
C TYR A 213 -16.39 -12.54 -3.13
N PHE A 214 -15.07 -12.57 -3.22
CA PHE A 214 -14.26 -11.45 -3.69
C PHE A 214 -13.42 -11.91 -4.89
N LEU A 215 -13.44 -11.11 -5.94
CA LEU A 215 -12.63 -11.32 -7.14
C LEU A 215 -11.46 -10.35 -7.12
N LYS A 216 -10.25 -10.86 -7.02
CA LYS A 216 -9.02 -10.09 -7.27
C LYS A 216 -8.71 -10.16 -8.76
N ILE A 217 -8.65 -9.00 -9.40
CA ILE A 217 -8.43 -8.86 -10.83
C ILE A 217 -7.10 -8.14 -11.03
N ILE A 218 -6.22 -8.71 -11.84
CA ILE A 218 -4.89 -8.17 -12.11
C ILE A 218 -4.72 -7.99 -13.61
N ASP A 219 -4.24 -6.81 -14.02
CA ASP A 219 -3.78 -6.49 -15.38
C ASP A 219 -2.40 -5.82 -15.28
N GLY A 220 -1.35 -6.59 -15.51
CA GLY A 220 0.02 -6.11 -15.31
C GLY A 220 0.23 -5.61 -13.88
N ASN A 221 0.45 -4.30 -13.72
CA ASN A 221 0.68 -3.66 -12.43
C ASN A 221 -0.60 -3.16 -11.74
N LYS A 222 -1.77 -3.30 -12.40
CA LYS A 222 -3.04 -2.84 -11.84
C LYS A 222 -3.76 -3.98 -11.12
N THR A 223 -4.28 -3.70 -9.94
CA THR A 223 -5.07 -4.64 -9.16
C THR A 223 -6.38 -4.01 -8.74
N GLY A 224 -7.47 -4.75 -8.89
CA GLY A 224 -8.80 -4.35 -8.40
C GLY A 224 -9.51 -5.50 -7.71
N ILE A 225 -10.43 -5.20 -6.80
CA ILE A 225 -11.28 -6.19 -6.17
C ILE A 225 -12.74 -5.89 -6.47
N LYS A 226 -13.47 -6.92 -6.87
CA LYS A 226 -14.91 -6.86 -7.07
C LYS A 226 -15.61 -7.80 -6.10
N LYS A 227 -16.74 -7.33 -5.57
CA LYS A 227 -17.64 -8.14 -4.77
C LYS A 227 -18.56 -8.95 -5.70
N LEU A 228 -18.66 -10.26 -5.46
CA LEU A 228 -19.56 -11.15 -6.14
C LEU A 228 -20.54 -11.77 -5.13
N ILE A 229 -21.80 -11.75 -5.44
CA ILE A 229 -22.84 -12.50 -4.74
C ILE A 229 -23.24 -13.67 -5.61
N VAL A 230 -23.07 -14.89 -5.10
CA VAL A 230 -23.57 -16.11 -5.75
C VAL A 230 -24.91 -16.46 -5.13
N ASP A 231 -25.94 -16.51 -5.97
CA ASP A 231 -27.31 -16.87 -5.56
C ASP A 231 -27.53 -18.34 -6.00
N GLY A 232 -26.91 -19.26 -5.29
CA GLY A 232 -26.83 -20.67 -5.62
C GLY A 232 -28.16 -21.37 -6.00
N LYS A 233 -28.02 -22.63 -6.47
CA LYS A 233 -29.13 -23.53 -6.82
C LYS A 233 -30.10 -23.68 -5.69
#